data_f19b4d8b1fe64923fa0f9b25af90695f
#
_entry.id   f19b4d8b1fe64923fa0f9b25af90695f
#
_cell.length_a   1.000
_cell.length_b   1.000
_cell.length_c   1.000
_cell.angle_alpha   90.00
_cell.angle_beta   90.00
_cell.angle_gamma   90.00
#
_symmetry.space_group_name_H-M   'P 1'
#
loop_
_entity.id
_entity.type
_entity.pdbx_description
1 polymer ?
#
loop_
_entity_poly.entity_id
_entity_poly.type
_entity_poly.pdbx_seq_one_letter_code
_entity_poly.pdbx_strand_id
1 'polypeptide(L)'
;MLFTFLLVTGCMSEKATKDTDLIEVYKYNMRMSPDDKREEGFHKLELPIEKQHMIVDELNKLKKSSPLYSEDGQPLGLKSAYNDTTYKIVVPKKYEIIILEDKPYYGDNLFWYEVTSEDKATEGIYKSTENLKERIMAIIANGSV
;
A
#
# COMPACT_ATOMS: atom_id res chain seq x y z
N MET A 1 -38.58 13.33 -3.90
CA MET A 1 -38.13 12.97 -3.29
C MET A 1 -37.62 12.53 -2.61
N LEU A 2 -37.55 12.66 -2.82
CA LEU A 2 -36.81 12.33 -2.03
C LEU A 2 -36.54 11.38 -1.70
N PHE A 3 -36.44 11.13 -1.85
CA PHE A 3 -35.94 10.25 -1.22
C PHE A 3 -35.58 9.39 -1.12
N THR A 4 -35.89 9.50 -1.56
CA THR A 4 -35.31 8.66 -1.26
C THR A 4 -34.29 8.36 -1.04
N PHE A 5 -33.80 8.85 -1.04
CA PHE A 5 -32.68 8.72 -0.50
C PHE A 5 -32.43 8.64 0.46
N LEU A 6 -32.81 8.78 0.74
CA LEU A 6 -32.51 8.78 1.73
C LEU A 6 -32.50 7.78 2.39
N LEU A 7 -33.08 7.45 2.28
CA LEU A 7 -33.10 6.55 2.82
C LEU A 7 -32.35 5.75 3.09
N VAL A 8 -32.29 5.86 2.98
CA VAL A 8 -31.40 5.04 3.13
C VAL A 8 -30.31 5.33 3.98
N THR A 9 -30.22 5.87 4.66
CA THR A 9 -29.16 6.46 5.26
C THR A 9 -28.71 5.77 6.51
N GLY A 10 -29.51 5.46 7.49
CA GLY A 10 -29.05 4.96 8.76
C GLY A 10 -28.34 3.64 8.70
N CYS A 11 -28.97 2.66 8.14
CA CYS A 11 -28.38 1.32 8.13
C CYS A 11 -27.16 1.23 7.26
N MET A 12 -26.90 2.26 6.49
CA MET A 12 -25.73 2.23 5.61
C MET A 12 -24.53 2.90 6.20
N SER A 13 -24.61 3.37 7.44
CA SER A 13 -23.54 4.15 8.00
C SER A 13 -22.21 3.40 7.99
N GLU A 14 -22.18 2.14 8.38
CA GLU A 14 -20.95 1.37 8.39
C GLU A 14 -20.43 1.14 6.99
N LYS A 15 -21.32 0.80 6.07
CA LYS A 15 -20.92 0.60 4.68
C LYS A 15 -20.42 1.89 4.08
N ALA A 16 -21.08 2.99 4.37
CA ALA A 16 -20.65 4.28 3.86
C ALA A 16 -19.26 4.62 4.36
N THR A 17 -18.95 4.27 5.62
CA THR A 17 -17.62 4.52 6.17
C THR A 17 -16.56 3.76 5.38
N LYS A 18 -16.82 2.49 5.08
CA LYS A 18 -15.88 1.70 4.29
C LYS A 18 -15.79 2.19 2.86
N ASP A 19 -16.92 2.60 2.30
CA ASP A 19 -16.93 3.06 0.91
C ASP A 19 -16.21 4.38 0.74
N THR A 20 -15.98 5.13 1.82
CA THR A 20 -15.24 6.39 1.73
C THR A 20 -13.75 6.21 1.83
N ASP A 21 -13.25 5.01 2.13
CA ASP A 21 -11.82 4.78 2.17
C ASP A 21 -11.21 4.97 0.79
N LEU A 22 -10.12 5.71 0.74
CA LEU A 22 -9.37 5.93 -0.50
C LEU A 22 -8.44 4.77 -0.79
N ILE A 23 -7.90 4.18 0.26
CA ILE A 23 -6.91 3.11 0.14
C ILE A 23 -7.11 2.15 1.30
N GLU A 24 -6.51 0.98 1.17
CA GLU A 24 -6.40 0.02 2.26
C GLU A 24 -4.93 -0.18 2.56
N VAL A 25 -4.56 -0.09 3.82
CA VAL A 25 -3.18 -0.27 4.24
C VAL A 25 -3.10 -1.50 5.12
N TYR A 26 -2.19 -2.39 4.78
CA TYR A 26 -1.97 -3.63 5.52
C TYR A 26 -0.55 -3.68 6.02
N LYS A 27 -0.37 -4.26 7.19
CA LYS A 27 0.96 -4.50 7.76
C LYS A 27 1.13 -5.99 7.93
N TYR A 28 2.29 -6.50 7.59
CA TYR A 28 2.56 -7.93 7.70
C TYR A 28 2.90 -8.30 9.15
N ASN A 29 2.31 -9.38 9.63
CA ASN A 29 2.66 -9.97 10.91
C ASN A 29 3.50 -11.20 10.66
N MET A 30 4.72 -11.19 11.16
CA MET A 30 5.62 -12.32 11.05
C MET A 30 5.56 -13.15 12.34
N ARG A 31 5.50 -14.46 12.20
CA ARG A 31 5.56 -15.32 13.36
C ARG A 31 7.01 -15.49 13.77
N MET A 32 7.32 -15.10 14.98
CA MET A 32 8.71 -15.09 15.47
C MET A 32 9.14 -16.41 16.09
N SER A 33 8.19 -17.25 16.52
CA SER A 33 8.50 -18.52 17.13
C SER A 33 7.28 -19.43 17.03
N PRO A 34 7.45 -20.75 17.27
CA PRO A 34 6.30 -21.65 17.29
C PRO A 34 5.25 -21.30 18.33
N ASP A 35 5.63 -20.61 19.40
CA ASP A 35 4.71 -20.20 20.46
C ASP A 35 4.00 -18.89 20.16
N ASP A 36 4.41 -18.20 19.10
CA ASP A 36 3.77 -16.95 18.69
C ASP A 36 2.38 -17.27 18.16
N LYS A 37 1.36 -16.72 18.82
CA LYS A 37 -0.03 -17.00 18.48
C LYS A 37 -0.62 -16.02 17.49
N ARG A 38 0.17 -15.03 17.07
CA ARG A 38 -0.30 -14.11 16.05
C ARG A 38 -0.47 -14.84 14.74
N GLU A 39 -1.50 -14.48 13.99
CA GLU A 39 -1.70 -15.03 12.66
C GLU A 39 -0.71 -14.38 11.71
N GLU A 40 0.09 -15.18 11.02
CA GLU A 40 1.03 -14.65 10.06
C GLU A 40 0.27 -14.15 8.81
N GLY A 41 0.74 -13.05 8.24
CA GLY A 41 0.15 -12.50 7.03
C GLY A 41 -0.13 -11.02 7.16
N PHE A 42 -0.78 -10.49 6.13
CA PHE A 42 -1.14 -9.07 6.10
C PHE A 42 -2.43 -8.82 6.86
N HIS A 43 -2.40 -7.80 7.71
CA HIS A 43 -3.55 -7.40 8.52
C HIS A 43 -3.85 -5.94 8.29
N LYS A 44 -5.10 -5.64 8.04
CA LYS A 44 -5.53 -4.29 7.70
C LYS A 44 -5.38 -3.36 8.89
N LEU A 45 -4.86 -2.17 8.61
CA LEU A 45 -4.80 -1.09 9.60
C LEU A 45 -5.96 -0.15 9.36
N GLU A 46 -6.60 0.29 10.45
CA GLU A 46 -7.66 1.27 10.35
C GLU A 46 -7.04 2.65 10.48
N LEU A 47 -7.14 3.44 9.42
CA LEU A 47 -6.54 4.77 9.38
C LEU A 47 -7.59 5.83 9.10
N PRO A 48 -7.52 6.97 9.79
CA PRO A 48 -8.41 8.09 9.46
C PRO A 48 -8.19 8.55 8.03
N ILE A 49 -9.22 9.13 7.46
CA ILE A 49 -9.18 9.55 6.06
C ILE A 49 -8.07 10.56 5.80
N GLU A 50 -7.73 11.39 6.78
CA GLU A 50 -6.65 12.36 6.62
C GLU A 50 -5.32 11.69 6.39
N LYS A 51 -5.06 10.60 7.11
CA LYS A 51 -3.82 9.84 6.92
C LYS A 51 -3.81 9.12 5.59
N GLN A 52 -4.96 8.65 5.16
CA GLN A 52 -5.08 8.03 3.84
C GLN A 52 -4.73 9.02 2.74
N HIS A 53 -5.22 10.27 2.86
CA HIS A 53 -4.86 11.32 1.90
C HIS A 53 -3.36 11.57 1.87
N MET A 54 -2.73 11.61 3.04
CA MET A 54 -1.29 11.82 3.10
C MET A 54 -0.51 10.72 2.41
N ILE A 55 -0.96 9.48 2.60
CA ILE A 55 -0.32 8.33 1.95
C ILE A 55 -0.52 8.40 0.43
N VAL A 56 -1.72 8.74 -0.02
CA VAL A 56 -1.98 8.89 -1.45
C VAL A 56 -1.05 9.94 -2.06
N ASP A 57 -0.83 11.05 -1.35
CA ASP A 57 0.07 12.08 -1.84
C ASP A 57 1.48 11.54 -2.01
N GLU A 58 1.93 10.69 -1.09
CA GLU A 58 3.26 10.07 -1.23
C GLU A 58 3.30 9.10 -2.40
N LEU A 59 2.24 8.30 -2.58
CA LEU A 59 2.20 7.36 -3.70
C LEU A 59 2.23 8.09 -5.04
N ASN A 60 1.60 9.23 -5.12
CA ASN A 60 1.52 10.00 -6.36
C ASN A 60 2.86 10.60 -6.78
N LYS A 61 3.85 10.58 -5.90
CA LYS A 61 5.20 11.06 -6.24
C LYS A 61 6.03 10.00 -6.93
N LEU A 62 5.59 8.74 -6.90
CA LEU A 62 6.33 7.65 -7.51
C LEU A 62 6.25 7.74 -9.03
N LYS A 63 7.32 7.33 -9.69
CA LYS A 63 7.36 7.34 -11.15
C LYS A 63 7.73 5.96 -11.66
N LYS A 64 6.96 5.49 -12.63
CA LYS A 64 7.22 4.19 -13.22
C LYS A 64 8.54 4.22 -13.98
N SER A 65 9.36 3.21 -13.71
CA SER A 65 10.69 3.10 -14.31
C SER A 65 10.78 1.96 -15.32
N SER A 66 10.11 0.85 -15.06
CA SER A 66 10.18 -0.32 -15.94
C SER A 66 8.99 -1.23 -15.69
N PRO A 67 8.76 -2.20 -16.60
CA PRO A 67 7.73 -3.21 -16.33
C PRO A 67 8.21 -4.18 -15.25
N LEU A 68 7.31 -5.03 -14.75
CA LEU A 68 7.67 -6.05 -13.76
C LEU A 68 8.44 -7.21 -14.38
N TYR A 69 8.25 -7.45 -15.67
CA TYR A 69 8.88 -8.57 -16.37
C TYR A 69 9.54 -8.08 -17.64
N SER A 70 10.67 -8.69 -17.97
CA SER A 70 11.34 -8.42 -19.24
C SER A 70 10.53 -9.01 -20.39
N GLU A 71 10.94 -8.74 -21.61
CA GLU A 71 10.24 -9.25 -22.79
C GLU A 71 10.24 -10.78 -22.83
N ASP A 72 11.28 -11.40 -22.29
CA ASP A 72 11.36 -12.86 -22.24
C ASP A 72 10.75 -13.44 -20.97
N GLY A 73 10.02 -12.64 -20.19
CA GLY A 73 9.27 -13.12 -19.04
C GLY A 73 10.07 -13.21 -17.75
N GLN A 74 11.29 -12.69 -17.71
CA GLN A 74 12.08 -12.74 -16.48
C GLN A 74 11.64 -11.64 -15.52
N PRO A 75 11.50 -11.97 -14.21
CA PRO A 75 11.14 -10.93 -13.24
C PRO A 75 12.23 -9.88 -13.11
N LEU A 76 11.82 -8.63 -13.08
CA LEU A 76 12.73 -7.49 -12.91
C LEU A 76 12.65 -6.91 -11.51
N GLY A 77 11.72 -7.37 -10.69
CA GLY A 77 11.49 -6.82 -9.37
C GLY A 77 12.40 -7.40 -8.30
N LEU A 78 12.29 -6.86 -7.11
CA LEU A 78 13.05 -7.32 -5.96
C LEU A 78 12.39 -8.54 -5.35
N LYS A 79 13.21 -9.47 -4.90
CA LYS A 79 12.71 -10.66 -4.20
C LYS A 79 13.18 -10.59 -2.77
N SER A 80 12.27 -10.30 -1.87
CA SER A 80 12.56 -10.24 -0.44
C SER A 80 11.43 -10.90 0.31
N ALA A 81 11.79 -11.50 1.44
CA ALA A 81 10.79 -12.07 2.31
C ALA A 81 10.06 -10.95 3.04
N TYR A 82 8.80 -11.19 3.36
CA TYR A 82 8.03 -10.24 4.16
C TYR A 82 8.45 -10.34 5.62
N ASN A 83 8.37 -9.22 6.31
CA ASN A 83 8.66 -9.17 7.74
C ASN A 83 7.72 -8.16 8.40
N ASP A 84 7.91 -7.97 9.72
CA ASP A 84 7.03 -7.11 10.50
C ASP A 84 7.02 -5.64 10.07
N THR A 85 7.92 -5.26 9.18
CA THR A 85 7.95 -3.88 8.66
C THR A 85 7.50 -3.79 7.21
N THR A 86 6.94 -4.86 6.67
CA THR A 86 6.44 -4.87 5.31
C THR A 86 5.01 -4.33 5.28
N TYR A 87 4.74 -3.44 4.37
CA TYR A 87 3.40 -2.87 4.17
C TYR A 87 2.89 -3.22 2.78
N LYS A 88 1.58 -3.39 2.69
CA LYS A 88 0.90 -3.52 1.41
C LYS A 88 -0.17 -2.43 1.36
N ILE A 89 -0.22 -1.68 0.29
CA ILE A 89 -1.24 -0.66 0.10
C ILE A 89 -2.03 -1.02 -1.14
N VAL A 90 -3.35 -1.07 -1.00
CA VAL A 90 -4.26 -1.34 -2.09
C VAL A 90 -4.99 -0.04 -2.42
N VAL A 91 -4.84 0.39 -3.67
CA VAL A 91 -5.63 1.50 -4.20
C VAL A 91 -6.75 0.85 -5.00
N PRO A 92 -8.00 0.86 -4.48
CA PRO A 92 -9.06 0.04 -5.06
C PRO A 92 -9.25 0.29 -6.54
N LYS A 93 -9.37 -0.80 -7.29
CA LYS A 93 -9.60 -0.81 -8.73
C LYS A 93 -8.45 -0.21 -9.55
N LYS A 94 -7.33 0.09 -8.92
CA LYS A 94 -6.18 0.67 -9.62
C LYS A 94 -4.94 -0.18 -9.50
N TYR A 95 -4.44 -0.39 -8.27
CA TYR A 95 -3.21 -1.16 -8.11
C TYR A 95 -2.96 -1.54 -6.66
N GLU A 96 -1.98 -2.43 -6.47
CA GLU A 96 -1.39 -2.76 -5.18
C GLU A 96 0.09 -2.45 -5.22
N ILE A 97 0.63 -2.02 -4.09
CA ILE A 97 2.06 -1.81 -3.95
C ILE A 97 2.54 -2.46 -2.66
N ILE A 98 3.65 -3.19 -2.76
CA ILE A 98 4.31 -3.80 -1.61
C ILE A 98 5.54 -2.97 -1.27
N ILE A 99 5.68 -2.62 -0.01
CA ILE A 99 6.75 -1.76 0.47
C ILE A 99 7.63 -2.58 1.39
N LEU A 100 8.74 -3.05 0.85
CA LEU A 100 9.65 -3.99 1.50
C LEU A 100 10.90 -3.33 2.06
N GLU A 101 11.54 -2.50 1.27
CA GLU A 101 12.87 -2.02 1.57
C GLU A 101 12.85 -0.66 2.24
N ASP A 102 13.80 -0.46 3.14
CA ASP A 102 14.03 0.83 3.74
C ASP A 102 15.40 1.39 3.36
N LYS A 103 16.02 0.82 2.35
CA LYS A 103 17.32 1.25 1.85
C LYS A 103 17.26 1.42 0.34
N PRO A 104 18.07 2.31 -0.21
CA PRO A 104 18.12 2.43 -1.68
C PRO A 104 18.53 1.12 -2.33
N TYR A 105 18.00 0.88 -3.51
CA TYR A 105 18.35 -0.30 -4.25
C TYR A 105 19.83 -0.27 -4.61
N TYR A 106 20.46 -1.42 -4.48
CA TYR A 106 21.88 -1.56 -4.80
C TYR A 106 22.15 -1.11 -6.22
N GLY A 107 23.02 -0.16 -6.37
CA GLY A 107 23.51 0.27 -7.66
C GLY A 107 23.03 1.62 -8.17
N ASP A 108 21.87 2.12 -7.73
CA ASP A 108 21.38 3.40 -8.25
C ASP A 108 20.93 4.39 -7.19
N ASN A 109 21.02 4.03 -5.92
CA ASN A 109 20.66 4.90 -4.82
C ASN A 109 19.20 5.36 -4.82
N LEU A 110 18.34 4.62 -5.51
CA LEU A 110 16.92 4.89 -5.56
C LEU A 110 16.17 3.78 -4.85
N PHE A 111 15.05 4.15 -4.23
CA PHE A 111 14.17 3.16 -3.62
C PHE A 111 13.22 2.62 -4.68
N TRP A 112 13.07 1.31 -4.71
CA TRP A 112 12.28 0.62 -5.73
C TRP A 112 11.06 -0.01 -5.12
N TYR A 113 9.94 0.09 -5.81
CA TYR A 113 8.67 -0.46 -5.36
C TYR A 113 7.98 -1.16 -6.52
N GLU A 114 7.35 -2.30 -6.21
CA GLU A 114 6.65 -3.08 -7.22
C GLU A 114 5.17 -2.80 -7.13
N VAL A 115 4.60 -2.41 -8.25
CA VAL A 115 3.17 -2.11 -8.36
C VAL A 115 2.53 -3.17 -9.24
N THR A 116 1.52 -3.84 -8.69
CA THR A 116 0.74 -4.85 -9.39
C THR A 116 -0.61 -4.25 -9.79
N SER A 117 -1.02 -4.45 -11.01
CA SER A 117 -2.28 -3.92 -11.52
C SER A 117 -2.76 -4.77 -12.68
N GLU A 118 -4.08 -4.80 -12.89
CA GLU A 118 -4.64 -5.39 -14.09
C GLU A 118 -4.36 -4.53 -15.31
N ASP A 119 -4.13 -3.24 -15.09
CA ASP A 119 -3.77 -2.33 -16.15
C ASP A 119 -2.26 -2.41 -16.38
N LYS A 120 -1.85 -2.90 -17.53
CA LYS A 120 -0.44 -3.10 -17.83
C LYS A 120 0.35 -1.79 -17.87
N ALA A 121 -0.31 -0.69 -18.22
CA ALA A 121 0.37 0.60 -18.21
C ALA A 121 0.72 1.05 -16.79
N THR A 122 -0.09 0.66 -15.82
CA THR A 122 0.13 1.00 -14.41
C THR A 122 1.10 0.04 -13.74
N GLU A 123 1.04 -1.25 -14.08
CA GLU A 123 1.88 -2.26 -13.45
C GLU A 123 3.35 -2.04 -13.77
N GLY A 124 4.21 -2.17 -12.77
CA GLY A 124 5.63 -2.03 -13.04
C GLY A 124 6.45 -1.77 -11.80
N ILE A 125 7.70 -1.40 -12.03
CA ILE A 125 8.63 -1.00 -10.99
C ILE A 125 8.67 0.52 -10.96
N TYR A 126 8.43 1.08 -9.78
CA TYR A 126 8.41 2.51 -9.56
C TYR A 126 9.59 2.88 -8.68
N LYS A 127 10.19 4.04 -8.93
CA LYS A 127 11.37 4.48 -8.20
C LYS A 127 11.16 5.84 -7.57
N SER A 128 11.89 6.09 -6.49
CA SER A 128 11.83 7.36 -5.80
C SER A 128 13.18 7.64 -5.15
N THR A 129 13.52 8.92 -5.04
CA THR A 129 14.67 9.33 -4.24
C THR A 129 14.35 9.33 -2.76
N GLU A 130 13.09 9.24 -2.38
CA GLU A 130 12.65 9.27 -1.01
C GLU A 130 12.30 7.87 -0.53
N ASN A 131 12.54 7.63 0.76
CA ASN A 131 12.17 6.37 1.41
C ASN A 131 10.68 6.39 1.72
N LEU A 132 9.89 5.80 0.85
CA LEU A 132 8.43 5.76 1.00
C LEU A 132 8.03 5.02 2.28
N LYS A 133 8.73 3.95 2.62
CA LYS A 133 8.43 3.18 3.82
C LYS A 133 8.54 4.05 5.07
N GLU A 134 9.63 4.80 5.16
CA GLU A 134 9.84 5.68 6.30
C GLU A 134 8.74 6.74 6.40
N ARG A 135 8.37 7.31 5.25
CA ARG A 135 7.33 8.33 5.24
C ARG A 135 5.97 7.77 5.64
N ILE A 136 5.65 6.57 5.16
CA ILE A 136 4.38 5.93 5.53
C ILE A 136 4.37 5.58 7.01
N MET A 137 5.48 5.06 7.53
CA MET A 137 5.57 4.74 8.94
C MET A 137 5.37 5.99 9.80
N ALA A 138 5.96 7.11 9.37
CA ALA A 138 5.79 8.37 10.08
C ALA A 138 4.34 8.86 10.06
N ILE A 139 3.67 8.74 8.91
CA ILE A 139 2.26 9.11 8.81
C ILE A 139 1.42 8.27 9.75
N ILE A 140 1.64 6.96 9.75
CA ILE A 140 0.87 6.04 10.59
C ILE A 140 1.11 6.33 12.07
N ALA A 141 2.35 6.58 12.45
CA ALA A 141 2.72 6.75 13.85
C ALA A 141 2.27 8.08 14.43
N ASN A 142 2.16 9.14 13.61
CA ASN A 142 1.79 10.45 14.11
C ASN A 142 0.32 10.50 14.44
N GLY A 143 0.02 10.94 15.65
CA GLY A 143 -1.38 11.05 16.09
C GLY A 143 -2.10 12.19 15.44
N SER A 144 -1.39 13.17 14.93
CA SER A 144 -1.99 14.31 14.27
C SER A 144 -1.15 14.70 13.07
N VAL A 145 -1.72 15.50 12.23
CA VAL A 145 -1.11 15.84 10.95
C VAL A 145 -0.66 17.26 10.97
#